data_890d627ec5b36eddebfe3f147ce1551a
#
_entry.id   890d627ec5b36eddebfe3f147ce1551a
#
_cell.length_a   1.000
_cell.length_b   1.000
_cell.length_c   1.000
_cell.angle_alpha   90.00
_cell.angle_beta   90.00
_cell.angle_gamma   90.00
#
_symmetry.space_group_name_H-M   'P 1'
#
loop_
_entity.id
_entity.type
_entity.pdbx_description
1 polymer ?
#
loop_
_entity_poly.entity_id
_entity_poly.type
_entity_poly.pdbx_seq_one_letter_code
_entity_poly.pdbx_strand_id
1 'polypeptide(L)'
;MKKYFLPFILSSFLLLTACNKATSDNRLPMPKKEAGHPAPSKEQSSSKETFLTGTFLQLFGKDDWTPSQWEQYLLELKELRIHTLIVQYTAFKNAYNDITWFDSANTFTTQKSRLTLARVLEAAQKKGVEVHIGLHFDDSYWQHQTDRAWLELNAQRCIALAEELHTQFGNHPAFKGWYIPHEPEPYAYGSDEKIALFREVFINPIADAVHHWDHKPVSIAAFWNSSLSSPTELQHFMAELAKSHLQIIMLQDGVGAKHVTLDQLGTYYQSAQKGLFEENKNYKGAFWTDLETFYSPTGEYPFTPASFDRVSQQLAIETALPKVSKAVSFQYYDDMSTLSPHKAQAQALREAYKKWLNQKTKQ
;
A
#
# COMPACT_ATOMS: atom_id res chain seq x y z
N MET A 1 25.83 1.56 -17.30
CA MET A 1 24.69 0.79 -16.80
C MET A 1 24.68 0.90 -15.27
N LYS A 2 23.92 1.85 -14.73
CA LYS A 2 23.74 1.97 -13.27
C LYS A 2 22.76 0.88 -12.84
N LYS A 3 23.21 -0.06 -12.03
CA LYS A 3 22.34 -1.09 -11.41
C LYS A 3 21.49 -0.39 -10.37
N TYR A 4 20.21 -0.23 -10.65
CA TYR A 4 19.21 0.18 -9.68
C TYR A 4 18.92 -1.04 -8.79
N PHE A 5 19.48 -1.06 -7.59
CA PHE A 5 19.10 -2.00 -6.55
C PHE A 5 17.77 -1.53 -5.97
N LEU A 6 16.71 -2.31 -6.19
CA LEU A 6 15.50 -2.22 -5.38
C LEU A 6 15.84 -2.80 -3.99
N PRO A 7 15.71 -2.05 -2.93
CA PRO A 7 15.76 -2.64 -1.60
C PRO A 7 14.38 -3.19 -1.26
N PHE A 8 14.23 -4.48 -1.36
CA PHE A 8 13.16 -5.22 -0.71
C PHE A 8 13.70 -5.76 0.62
N ILE A 9 12.93 -5.55 1.62
CA ILE A 9 12.96 -5.92 3.03
C ILE A 9 13.91 -7.09 3.34
N LEU A 10 15.08 -6.77 3.90
CA LEU A 10 15.88 -7.70 4.66
C LEU A 10 15.43 -7.62 6.12
N SER A 11 14.59 -8.52 6.57
CA SER A 11 14.44 -8.73 8.00
C SER A 11 15.65 -9.54 8.52
N SER A 12 16.72 -8.83 8.82
CA SER A 12 17.87 -9.44 9.50
C SER A 12 17.59 -9.52 10.99
N PHE A 13 17.50 -10.73 11.50
CA PHE A 13 17.52 -11.02 12.93
C PHE A 13 18.80 -10.47 13.56
N LEU A 14 18.67 -9.53 14.48
CA LEU A 14 19.68 -9.25 15.49
C LEU A 14 18.99 -9.02 16.83
N LEU A 15 19.11 -10.04 17.67
CA LEU A 15 18.84 -9.96 19.10
C LEU A 15 19.83 -8.97 19.75
N LEU A 16 19.31 -7.93 20.39
CA LEU A 16 20.06 -7.23 21.42
C LEU A 16 19.13 -6.78 22.56
N THR A 17 19.55 -7.16 23.73
CA THR A 17 18.97 -7.03 25.05
C THR A 17 18.78 -5.58 25.53
N ALA A 18 17.80 -5.45 26.39
CA ALA A 18 17.31 -4.26 27.07
C ALA A 18 18.33 -3.50 27.94
N CYS A 19 18.10 -2.21 28.14
CA CYS A 19 18.17 -1.59 29.45
C CYS A 19 17.37 -0.29 29.56
N ASN A 20 16.62 -0.20 30.65
CA ASN A 20 15.75 0.91 31.11
C ASN A 20 16.47 2.22 31.39
N LYS A 21 15.77 3.37 31.19
CA LYS A 21 15.45 4.28 32.33
C LYS A 21 14.49 5.41 31.91
N ALA A 22 13.54 5.64 32.79
CA ALA A 22 12.48 6.66 32.74
C ALA A 22 12.97 8.07 33.07
N THR A 23 12.25 9.12 32.59
CA THR A 23 11.65 10.22 33.39
C THR A 23 11.08 11.30 32.47
N SER A 24 9.94 11.66 32.70
CA SER A 24 9.15 12.76 33.29
C SER A 24 8.28 13.56 32.31
N ASP A 25 7.06 13.65 32.73
CA ASP A 25 5.86 14.35 32.26
C ASP A 25 6.06 15.85 31.99
N ASN A 26 5.47 16.34 30.88
CA ASN A 26 4.92 17.69 30.81
C ASN A 26 3.75 17.71 29.80
N ARG A 27 2.53 17.72 30.34
CA ARG A 27 1.29 17.78 29.55
C ARG A 27 0.85 19.22 29.37
N LEU A 28 0.56 19.61 28.13
CA LEU A 28 -0.31 20.74 27.81
C LEU A 28 -1.67 20.22 27.32
N PRO A 29 -2.80 20.82 27.69
CA PRO A 29 -4.13 20.29 27.35
C PRO A 29 -4.57 20.66 25.95
N MET A 30 -5.10 19.66 25.20
CA MET A 30 -5.75 19.84 23.92
C MET A 30 -7.26 20.10 24.08
N PRO A 31 -7.87 20.94 23.25
CA PRO A 31 -9.31 21.17 23.28
C PRO A 31 -10.08 20.04 22.58
N LYS A 32 -11.11 19.51 23.24
CA LYS A 32 -12.09 18.58 22.67
C LYS A 32 -13.02 19.33 21.70
N LYS A 33 -13.08 18.85 20.44
CA LYS A 33 -14.23 19.08 19.55
C LYS A 33 -14.57 17.78 18.85
N GLU A 34 -15.78 17.31 19.07
CA GLU A 34 -16.37 16.19 18.34
C GLU A 34 -16.62 16.62 16.89
N ALA A 35 -15.96 15.96 15.94
CA ALA A 35 -16.24 16.08 14.52
C ALA A 35 -17.09 14.87 14.09
N GLY A 36 -18.32 15.11 13.67
CA GLY A 36 -19.21 14.10 13.14
C GLY A 36 -18.67 13.54 11.81
N HIS A 37 -18.67 12.22 11.70
CA HIS A 37 -18.28 11.49 10.49
C HIS A 37 -19.31 11.70 9.38
N PRO A 38 -18.91 11.97 8.14
CA PRO A 38 -19.84 11.97 7.00
C PRO A 38 -20.30 10.54 6.70
N ALA A 39 -21.60 10.37 6.49
CA ALA A 39 -22.21 9.10 6.15
C ALA A 39 -21.76 8.60 4.75
N PRO A 40 -21.54 7.30 4.56
CA PRO A 40 -21.17 6.74 3.26
C PRO A 40 -22.32 6.87 2.26
N SER A 41 -21.97 7.22 1.02
CA SER A 41 -22.90 7.24 -0.13
C SER A 41 -23.50 5.84 -0.37
N LYS A 42 -24.79 5.81 -0.74
CA LYS A 42 -25.57 4.58 -0.99
C LYS A 42 -24.83 3.63 -1.95
N GLU A 43 -24.55 2.42 -1.48
CA GLU A 43 -24.05 1.32 -2.31
C GLU A 43 -25.10 0.97 -3.39
N GLN A 44 -24.71 1.16 -4.65
CA GLN A 44 -25.30 0.42 -5.74
C GLN A 44 -24.79 -1.01 -5.65
N SER A 45 -25.66 -2.01 -5.61
CA SER A 45 -25.31 -3.42 -5.66
C SER A 45 -24.75 -3.77 -7.05
N SER A 46 -23.50 -3.43 -7.30
CA SER A 46 -22.74 -4.00 -8.40
C SER A 46 -22.28 -5.41 -8.00
N SER A 47 -22.37 -6.37 -8.91
CA SER A 47 -21.78 -7.70 -8.71
C SER A 47 -20.31 -7.53 -8.31
N LYS A 48 -19.93 -8.19 -7.21
CA LYS A 48 -18.54 -8.12 -6.67
C LYS A 48 -17.52 -8.53 -7.74
N GLU A 49 -16.57 -7.65 -8.02
CA GLU A 49 -15.49 -7.94 -8.96
C GLU A 49 -14.53 -8.98 -8.36
N THR A 50 -14.28 -10.07 -9.08
CA THR A 50 -13.42 -11.19 -8.67
C THR A 50 -12.15 -11.25 -9.52
N PHE A 51 -11.63 -10.08 -9.92
CA PHE A 51 -10.43 -9.88 -10.73
C PHE A 51 -9.68 -8.64 -10.23
N LEU A 52 -8.46 -8.43 -10.71
CA LEU A 52 -7.66 -7.26 -10.35
C LEU A 52 -8.33 -5.98 -10.88
N THR A 53 -8.53 -5.03 -9.99
CA THR A 53 -9.08 -3.71 -10.32
C THR A 53 -8.18 -2.55 -9.90
N GLY A 54 -7.08 -2.87 -9.20
CA GLY A 54 -6.03 -1.94 -8.83
C GLY A 54 -4.64 -2.53 -8.98
N THR A 55 -3.63 -1.67 -8.94
CA THR A 55 -2.22 -2.07 -8.89
C THR A 55 -1.36 -1.02 -8.21
N PHE A 56 -0.28 -1.47 -7.58
CA PHE A 56 0.79 -0.59 -7.14
C PHE A 56 1.71 -0.18 -8.28
N LEU A 57 2.41 0.93 -8.10
CA LEU A 57 3.46 1.41 -8.99
C LEU A 57 4.57 2.07 -8.18
N GLN A 58 5.80 1.58 -8.34
CA GLN A 58 7.02 2.24 -7.91
C GLN A 58 7.58 3.12 -9.02
N LEU A 59 8.00 4.35 -8.69
CA LEU A 59 8.46 5.33 -9.69
C LEU A 59 9.94 5.18 -10.07
N PHE A 60 10.69 4.31 -9.40
CA PHE A 60 12.11 4.07 -9.72
C PHE A 60 12.32 3.73 -11.20
N GLY A 61 13.33 4.38 -11.79
CA GLY A 61 13.70 4.15 -13.19
C GLY A 61 12.70 4.64 -14.22
N LYS A 62 11.73 5.46 -13.81
CA LYS A 62 10.69 6.02 -14.67
C LYS A 62 10.77 7.55 -14.80
N ASP A 63 11.84 8.15 -14.27
CA ASP A 63 12.07 9.59 -14.27
C ASP A 63 12.11 10.19 -15.70
N ASP A 64 12.69 9.44 -16.63
CA ASP A 64 12.84 9.82 -18.03
C ASP A 64 11.72 9.26 -18.93
N TRP A 65 10.69 8.65 -18.36
CA TRP A 65 9.59 8.16 -19.18
C TRP A 65 8.91 9.30 -19.94
N THR A 66 8.77 9.07 -21.24
CA THR A 66 8.05 9.97 -22.13
C THR A 66 6.54 9.92 -21.87
N PRO A 67 5.78 10.95 -22.25
CA PRO A 67 4.32 10.90 -22.21
C PRO A 67 3.73 9.68 -22.90
N SER A 68 4.34 9.23 -24.01
CA SER A 68 3.89 8.03 -24.74
C SER A 68 4.06 6.74 -23.94
N GLN A 69 5.14 6.59 -23.17
CA GLN A 69 5.35 5.43 -22.31
C GLN A 69 4.35 5.41 -21.15
N TRP A 70 4.04 6.56 -20.56
CA TRP A 70 2.99 6.68 -19.55
C TRP A 70 1.61 6.33 -20.11
N GLU A 71 1.28 6.86 -21.31
CA GLU A 71 0.00 6.54 -21.98
C GLU A 71 -0.10 5.04 -22.34
N GLN A 72 0.99 4.44 -22.81
CA GLN A 72 1.06 3.00 -23.08
C GLN A 72 0.78 2.19 -21.80
N TYR A 73 1.48 2.50 -20.71
CA TYR A 73 1.30 1.83 -19.42
C TYR A 73 -0.16 1.92 -18.92
N LEU A 74 -0.73 3.12 -18.92
CA LEU A 74 -2.12 3.33 -18.46
C LEU A 74 -3.15 2.69 -19.42
N LEU A 75 -2.88 2.60 -20.71
CA LEU A 75 -3.71 1.89 -21.67
C LEU A 75 -3.72 0.38 -21.37
N GLU A 76 -2.56 -0.19 -21.05
CA GLU A 76 -2.46 -1.61 -20.66
C GLU A 76 -3.27 -1.92 -19.41
N LEU A 77 -3.24 -1.06 -18.40
CA LEU A 77 -4.08 -1.20 -17.19
C LEU A 77 -5.57 -1.25 -17.57
N LYS A 78 -6.00 -0.29 -18.38
CA LYS A 78 -7.40 -0.20 -18.82
C LYS A 78 -7.86 -1.44 -19.61
N GLU A 79 -7.01 -2.01 -20.47
CA GLU A 79 -7.31 -3.25 -21.21
C GLU A 79 -7.58 -4.44 -20.27
N LEU A 80 -7.00 -4.44 -19.08
CA LEU A 80 -7.20 -5.46 -18.06
C LEU A 80 -8.19 -5.05 -16.97
N ARG A 81 -8.95 -3.95 -17.18
CA ARG A 81 -9.92 -3.39 -16.22
C ARG A 81 -9.32 -2.94 -14.89
N ILE A 82 -8.04 -2.67 -14.88
CA ILE A 82 -7.35 -2.07 -13.73
C ILE A 82 -7.57 -0.56 -13.82
N HIS A 83 -8.36 -0.01 -12.90
CA HIS A 83 -8.75 1.40 -12.92
C HIS A 83 -8.28 2.19 -11.69
N THR A 84 -7.59 1.55 -10.76
CA THR A 84 -6.95 2.20 -9.61
C THR A 84 -5.45 1.96 -9.64
N LEU A 85 -4.68 3.03 -9.61
CA LEU A 85 -3.22 3.02 -9.53
C LEU A 85 -2.80 3.59 -8.17
N ILE A 86 -2.03 2.84 -7.41
CA ILE A 86 -1.45 3.30 -6.15
C ILE A 86 0.03 3.59 -6.41
N VAL A 87 0.40 4.86 -6.50
CA VAL A 87 1.81 5.25 -6.47
C VAL A 87 2.32 4.96 -5.07
N GLN A 88 3.22 3.99 -4.90
CA GLN A 88 3.58 3.45 -3.58
C GLN A 88 4.17 4.54 -2.66
N TYR A 89 5.01 5.40 -3.19
CA TYR A 89 5.57 6.58 -2.50
C TYR A 89 5.97 7.65 -3.51
N THR A 90 5.87 8.91 -3.09
CA THR A 90 6.31 10.07 -3.87
C THR A 90 7.58 10.70 -3.33
N ALA A 91 8.02 10.31 -2.15
CA ALA A 91 9.34 10.55 -1.60
C ALA A 91 9.87 9.28 -0.94
N PHE A 92 11.11 8.92 -1.23
CA PHE A 92 11.73 7.69 -0.74
C PHE A 92 13.17 7.96 -0.29
N LYS A 93 13.57 7.30 0.82
CA LYS A 93 14.92 7.37 1.35
C LYS A 93 15.40 6.02 1.84
N ASN A 94 16.59 5.63 1.40
CA ASN A 94 17.38 4.55 1.98
C ASN A 94 18.88 4.82 1.77
N ALA A 95 19.74 3.83 2.01
CA ALA A 95 21.18 3.95 1.84
C ALA A 95 21.63 4.28 0.40
N TYR A 96 20.80 3.98 -0.61
CA TYR A 96 21.15 4.10 -2.04
C TYR A 96 20.31 5.11 -2.80
N ASN A 97 19.12 5.41 -2.32
CA ASN A 97 18.16 6.30 -2.98
C ASN A 97 17.67 7.34 -1.97
N ASP A 98 17.58 8.58 -2.42
CA ASP A 98 17.13 9.72 -1.64
C ASP A 98 16.47 10.70 -2.61
N ILE A 99 15.18 10.44 -2.94
CA ILE A 99 14.51 11.08 -4.07
C ILE A 99 13.04 11.42 -3.78
N THR A 100 12.59 12.54 -4.35
CA THR A 100 11.18 12.93 -4.47
C THR A 100 10.77 13.04 -5.93
N TRP A 101 9.60 12.52 -6.32
CA TRP A 101 9.13 12.45 -7.70
C TRP A 101 8.12 13.55 -8.10
N PHE A 102 8.17 14.71 -7.47
CA PHE A 102 7.47 15.92 -7.86
C PHE A 102 8.27 17.16 -7.46
N ASP A 103 7.82 18.35 -7.86
CA ASP A 103 8.50 19.60 -7.52
C ASP A 103 8.21 19.99 -6.07
N SER A 104 9.03 19.50 -5.17
CA SER A 104 8.87 19.63 -3.72
C SER A 104 9.95 20.51 -3.12
N ALA A 105 9.57 21.35 -2.17
CA ALA A 105 10.46 22.17 -1.36
C ALA A 105 11.05 21.42 -0.15
N ASN A 106 10.63 20.16 0.11
CA ASN A 106 11.14 19.39 1.25
C ASN A 106 12.67 19.27 1.22
N THR A 107 13.27 19.18 2.42
CA THR A 107 14.73 19.06 2.62
C THR A 107 15.16 17.69 3.14
N PHE A 108 14.23 16.78 3.38
CA PHE A 108 14.52 15.42 3.88
C PHE A 108 14.85 14.43 2.77
N THR A 109 14.74 14.84 1.49
CA THR A 109 15.31 14.17 0.33
C THR A 109 16.15 15.13 -0.49
N THR A 110 17.22 14.64 -1.13
CA THR A 110 18.20 15.46 -1.84
C THR A 110 17.96 15.52 -3.34
N GLN A 111 17.43 14.46 -3.95
CA GLN A 111 17.15 14.38 -5.38
C GLN A 111 15.68 14.70 -5.67
N LYS A 112 15.42 15.34 -6.80
CA LYS A 112 14.07 15.73 -7.23
C LYS A 112 13.85 15.35 -8.69
N SER A 113 12.89 14.48 -8.95
CA SER A 113 12.36 14.19 -10.29
C SER A 113 11.06 14.96 -10.51
N ARG A 114 11.16 16.27 -10.78
CA ARG A 114 10.10 17.28 -10.63
C ARG A 114 8.82 17.01 -11.42
N LEU A 115 8.90 16.27 -12.52
CA LEU A 115 7.77 16.10 -13.45
C LEU A 115 7.14 14.70 -13.41
N THR A 116 7.72 13.74 -12.72
CA THR A 116 7.30 12.34 -12.83
C THR A 116 5.86 12.14 -12.37
N LEU A 117 5.51 12.61 -11.17
CA LEU A 117 4.15 12.46 -10.64
C LEU A 117 3.11 13.22 -11.50
N ALA A 118 3.43 14.43 -11.97
CA ALA A 118 2.54 15.19 -12.84
C ALA A 118 2.23 14.41 -14.13
N ARG A 119 3.24 13.80 -14.74
CA ARG A 119 3.07 12.97 -15.96
C ARG A 119 2.20 11.73 -15.70
N VAL A 120 2.36 11.08 -14.54
CA VAL A 120 1.49 9.97 -14.13
C VAL A 120 0.03 10.43 -14.05
N LEU A 121 -0.22 11.53 -13.34
CA LEU A 121 -1.56 12.06 -13.14
C LEU A 121 -2.23 12.49 -14.45
N GLU A 122 -1.49 13.20 -15.33
CA GLU A 122 -1.98 13.58 -16.65
C GLU A 122 -2.35 12.36 -17.52
N ALA A 123 -1.49 11.34 -17.56
CA ALA A 123 -1.75 10.13 -18.32
C ALA A 123 -2.94 9.35 -17.71
N ALA A 124 -3.04 9.27 -16.39
CA ALA A 124 -4.14 8.63 -15.67
C ALA A 124 -5.48 9.32 -15.97
N GLN A 125 -5.53 10.65 -15.95
CA GLN A 125 -6.72 11.43 -16.32
C GLN A 125 -7.17 11.11 -17.75
N LYS A 126 -6.25 11.11 -18.72
CA LYS A 126 -6.56 10.81 -20.13
C LYS A 126 -7.14 9.40 -20.32
N LYS A 127 -6.76 8.45 -19.49
CA LYS A 127 -7.20 7.04 -19.58
C LYS A 127 -8.34 6.70 -18.62
N GLY A 128 -8.75 7.64 -17.75
CA GLY A 128 -9.81 7.41 -16.76
C GLY A 128 -9.36 6.44 -15.65
N VAL A 129 -8.09 6.51 -15.23
CA VAL A 129 -7.53 5.74 -14.13
C VAL A 129 -7.47 6.61 -12.89
N GLU A 130 -7.94 6.11 -11.77
CA GLU A 130 -7.86 6.76 -10.46
C GLU A 130 -6.46 6.56 -9.86
N VAL A 131 -5.92 7.59 -9.22
CA VAL A 131 -4.59 7.52 -8.59
C VAL A 131 -4.71 7.77 -7.09
N HIS A 132 -4.17 6.85 -6.31
CA HIS A 132 -3.86 7.07 -4.90
C HIS A 132 -2.39 7.45 -4.79
N ILE A 133 -2.10 8.53 -4.09
CA ILE A 133 -0.74 9.07 -3.96
C ILE A 133 -0.13 8.62 -2.64
N GLY A 134 0.96 7.86 -2.72
CA GLY A 134 1.75 7.45 -1.58
C GLY A 134 2.65 8.57 -1.08
N LEU A 135 2.80 8.64 0.24
CA LEU A 135 3.55 9.67 0.95
C LEU A 135 5.06 9.35 0.99
N HIS A 136 5.74 9.85 2.01
CA HIS A 136 7.16 9.59 2.25
C HIS A 136 7.38 8.20 2.86
N PHE A 137 8.40 7.48 2.39
CA PHE A 137 8.92 6.27 3.03
C PHE A 137 10.42 6.41 3.30
N ASP A 138 10.81 6.18 4.54
CA ASP A 138 12.20 6.07 4.98
C ASP A 138 12.46 4.61 5.38
N ASP A 139 13.33 3.93 4.65
CA ASP A 139 13.61 2.50 4.80
C ASP A 139 14.17 2.12 6.19
N SER A 140 14.68 3.10 6.95
CA SER A 140 15.05 2.90 8.35
C SER A 140 13.84 2.58 9.26
N TYR A 141 12.60 2.67 8.76
CA TYR A 141 11.38 2.22 9.42
C TYR A 141 11.51 0.83 10.03
N TRP A 142 12.13 -0.09 9.31
CA TRP A 142 12.28 -1.48 9.76
C TRP A 142 13.09 -1.64 11.05
N GLN A 143 13.95 -0.67 11.41
CA GLN A 143 14.69 -0.63 12.64
C GLN A 143 14.03 0.22 13.73
N HIS A 144 13.00 1.03 13.36
CA HIS A 144 12.39 2.04 14.23
C HIS A 144 10.87 1.91 14.35
N GLN A 145 10.28 0.75 14.02
CA GLN A 145 8.84 0.52 13.97
C GLN A 145 8.11 0.92 15.28
N THR A 146 8.75 0.79 16.43
CA THR A 146 8.20 1.14 17.74
C THR A 146 8.97 2.28 18.44
N ASP A 147 9.82 2.99 17.72
CA ASP A 147 10.51 4.19 18.23
C ASP A 147 9.60 5.42 18.08
N ARG A 148 9.08 5.90 19.21
CA ARG A 148 8.17 7.06 19.25
C ARG A 148 8.74 8.29 18.55
N ALA A 149 10.00 8.65 18.82
CA ALA A 149 10.59 9.88 18.27
C ALA A 149 10.78 9.78 16.75
N TRP A 150 11.16 8.59 16.27
CA TRP A 150 11.26 8.31 14.84
C TRP A 150 9.89 8.39 14.16
N LEU A 151 8.86 7.78 14.77
CA LEU A 151 7.49 7.79 14.25
C LEU A 151 6.93 9.22 14.19
N GLU A 152 7.10 10.01 15.25
CA GLU A 152 6.68 11.43 15.30
C GLU A 152 7.35 12.25 14.17
N LEU A 153 8.66 12.11 14.00
CA LEU A 153 9.40 12.82 12.96
C LEU A 153 8.92 12.45 11.56
N ASN A 154 8.71 11.15 11.31
CA ASN A 154 8.29 10.70 9.98
C ASN A 154 6.81 10.95 9.71
N ALA A 155 5.94 10.99 10.73
CA ALA A 155 4.58 11.50 10.59
C ALA A 155 4.58 12.97 10.14
N GLN A 156 5.40 13.82 10.75
CA GLN A 156 5.56 15.22 10.35
C GLN A 156 6.07 15.38 8.92
N ARG A 157 7.02 14.54 8.48
CA ARG A 157 7.50 14.51 7.09
C ARG A 157 6.40 14.11 6.11
N CYS A 158 5.61 13.09 6.45
CA CYS A 158 4.46 12.68 5.65
C CYS A 158 3.41 13.78 5.55
N ILE A 159 3.10 14.47 6.66
CA ILE A 159 2.15 15.59 6.70
C ILE A 159 2.65 16.76 5.83
N ALA A 160 3.89 17.18 5.99
CA ALA A 160 4.47 18.26 5.19
C ALA A 160 4.46 17.93 3.69
N LEU A 161 4.78 16.68 3.33
CA LEU A 161 4.72 16.22 1.95
C LEU A 161 3.28 16.18 1.41
N ALA A 162 2.33 15.75 2.22
CA ALA A 162 0.91 15.72 1.86
C ALA A 162 0.36 17.13 1.61
N GLU A 163 0.77 18.12 2.39
CA GLU A 163 0.40 19.54 2.19
C GLU A 163 0.91 20.07 0.84
N GLU A 164 2.16 19.80 0.49
CA GLU A 164 2.71 20.17 -0.82
C GLU A 164 1.97 19.48 -1.96
N LEU A 165 1.70 18.17 -1.83
CA LEU A 165 0.96 17.38 -2.82
C LEU A 165 -0.49 17.87 -2.97
N HIS A 166 -1.15 18.21 -1.86
CA HIS A 166 -2.50 18.78 -1.89
C HIS A 166 -2.50 20.14 -2.59
N THR A 167 -1.54 21.00 -2.28
CA THR A 167 -1.41 22.33 -2.89
C THR A 167 -1.22 22.22 -4.43
N GLN A 168 -0.39 21.28 -4.89
CA GLN A 168 -0.07 21.14 -6.30
C GLN A 168 -1.11 20.32 -7.07
N PHE A 169 -1.65 19.26 -6.48
CA PHE A 169 -2.44 18.24 -7.16
C PHE A 169 -3.81 17.97 -6.54
N GLY A 170 -4.18 18.62 -5.44
CA GLY A 170 -5.40 18.34 -4.68
C GLY A 170 -6.69 18.37 -5.52
N ASN A 171 -6.73 19.26 -6.51
CA ASN A 171 -7.85 19.39 -7.46
C ASN A 171 -7.70 18.57 -8.75
N HIS A 172 -6.60 17.78 -8.89
CA HIS A 172 -6.39 17.01 -10.11
C HIS A 172 -7.43 15.89 -10.25
N PRO A 173 -8.14 15.75 -11.39
CA PRO A 173 -9.26 14.82 -11.52
C PRO A 173 -8.93 13.34 -11.30
N ALA A 174 -7.67 12.93 -11.61
CA ALA A 174 -7.22 11.57 -11.38
C ALA A 174 -6.84 11.28 -9.92
N PHE A 175 -6.56 12.29 -9.10
CA PHE A 175 -6.17 12.10 -7.71
C PHE A 175 -7.37 11.76 -6.83
N LYS A 176 -7.47 10.52 -6.35
CA LYS A 176 -8.66 9.98 -5.67
C LYS A 176 -8.40 9.42 -4.26
N GLY A 177 -7.16 9.27 -3.83
CA GLY A 177 -6.86 8.74 -2.50
C GLY A 177 -5.42 8.95 -2.08
N TRP A 178 -5.18 8.81 -0.79
CA TRP A 178 -3.86 8.86 -0.17
C TRP A 178 -3.42 7.46 0.25
N TYR A 179 -2.12 7.21 0.23
CA TYR A 179 -1.54 5.97 0.70
C TYR A 179 -0.38 6.24 1.67
N ILE A 180 -0.43 5.61 2.84
CA ILE A 180 0.67 5.60 3.81
C ILE A 180 1.55 4.39 3.49
N PRO A 181 2.80 4.57 3.02
CA PRO A 181 3.62 3.49 2.47
C PRO A 181 4.34 2.63 3.51
N HIS A 182 4.06 2.84 4.79
CA HIS A 182 4.61 2.03 5.88
C HIS A 182 3.76 0.77 6.05
N GLU A 183 4.41 -0.37 6.25
CA GLU A 183 3.78 -1.69 6.24
C GLU A 183 3.79 -2.28 7.67
N PRO A 184 2.76 -2.02 8.48
CA PRO A 184 2.70 -2.59 9.82
C PRO A 184 2.33 -4.07 9.78
N GLU A 185 2.85 -4.83 10.76
CA GLU A 185 2.63 -6.27 10.82
C GLU A 185 2.54 -6.77 12.28
N PRO A 186 1.86 -7.91 12.54
CA PRO A 186 1.52 -8.32 13.89
C PRO A 186 2.73 -8.74 14.75
N TYR A 187 3.88 -9.09 14.19
CA TYR A 187 5.05 -9.46 14.98
C TYR A 187 5.70 -8.22 15.63
N ALA A 188 5.96 -7.16 14.88
CA ALA A 188 6.51 -5.92 15.43
C ALA A 188 5.51 -5.20 16.34
N TYR A 189 4.24 -5.22 15.98
CA TYR A 189 3.15 -4.55 16.68
C TYR A 189 2.28 -5.53 17.49
N GLY A 190 2.88 -6.59 18.05
CA GLY A 190 2.19 -7.70 18.71
C GLY A 190 1.62 -7.40 20.10
N SER A 191 1.62 -6.15 20.58
CA SER A 191 0.90 -5.76 21.80
C SER A 191 0.04 -4.53 21.57
N ASP A 192 -1.00 -4.37 22.40
CA ASP A 192 -1.94 -3.24 22.32
C ASP A 192 -1.22 -1.89 22.42
N GLU A 193 -0.19 -1.79 23.26
CA GLU A 193 0.59 -0.57 23.44
C GLU A 193 1.38 -0.22 22.17
N LYS A 194 1.96 -1.21 21.51
CA LYS A 194 2.75 -0.99 20.29
C LYS A 194 1.89 -0.58 19.12
N ILE A 195 0.77 -1.28 18.88
CA ILE A 195 -0.13 -0.89 17.79
C ILE A 195 -0.84 0.41 18.10
N ALA A 196 -1.20 0.70 19.36
CA ALA A 196 -1.72 1.99 19.76
C ALA A 196 -0.69 3.11 19.55
N LEU A 197 0.58 2.87 19.88
CA LEU A 197 1.66 3.83 19.60
C LEU A 197 1.72 4.19 18.11
N PHE A 198 1.76 3.19 17.22
CA PHE A 198 1.81 3.42 15.78
C PHE A 198 0.56 4.14 15.27
N ARG A 199 -0.62 3.74 15.73
CA ARG A 199 -1.88 4.35 15.39
C ARG A 199 -1.95 5.83 15.81
N GLU A 200 -1.67 6.12 17.10
CA GLU A 200 -1.86 7.44 17.68
C GLU A 200 -0.75 8.45 17.32
N VAL A 201 0.45 7.94 17.06
CA VAL A 201 1.64 8.79 16.84
C VAL A 201 1.95 8.94 15.35
N PHE A 202 1.58 7.96 14.55
CA PHE A 202 1.93 7.97 13.12
C PHE A 202 0.68 8.02 12.22
N ILE A 203 -0.22 7.01 12.27
CA ILE A 203 -1.34 6.92 11.32
C ILE A 203 -2.34 8.06 11.50
N ASN A 204 -2.87 8.23 12.73
CA ASN A 204 -3.95 9.18 12.97
C ASN A 204 -3.54 10.63 12.70
N PRO A 205 -2.35 11.11 13.12
CA PRO A 205 -1.91 12.46 12.77
C PRO A 205 -1.84 12.72 11.26
N ILE A 206 -1.38 11.74 10.49
CA ILE A 206 -1.33 11.87 9.02
C ILE A 206 -2.74 11.90 8.44
N ALA A 207 -3.60 10.96 8.83
CA ALA A 207 -4.97 10.88 8.33
C ALA A 207 -5.78 12.12 8.69
N ASP A 208 -5.67 12.62 9.91
CA ASP A 208 -6.38 13.82 10.37
C ASP A 208 -5.91 15.07 9.63
N ALA A 209 -4.60 15.23 9.42
CA ALA A 209 -4.07 16.34 8.63
C ALA A 209 -4.60 16.32 7.19
N VAL A 210 -4.61 15.17 6.55
CA VAL A 210 -5.15 15.00 5.18
C VAL A 210 -6.65 15.33 5.15
N HIS A 211 -7.43 14.81 6.09
CA HIS A 211 -8.88 15.04 6.16
C HIS A 211 -9.24 16.50 6.47
N HIS A 212 -8.31 17.26 7.04
CA HIS A 212 -8.50 18.70 7.22
C HIS A 212 -8.53 19.45 5.89
N TRP A 213 -7.80 18.97 4.87
CA TRP A 213 -7.70 19.63 3.57
C TRP A 213 -8.66 19.07 2.53
N ASP A 214 -8.87 17.76 2.55
CA ASP A 214 -9.81 17.12 1.62
C ASP A 214 -10.41 15.84 2.23
N HIS A 215 -11.37 15.25 1.52
CA HIS A 215 -12.09 14.05 1.97
C HIS A 215 -11.68 12.78 1.20
N LYS A 216 -10.54 12.81 0.53
CA LYS A 216 -10.04 11.61 -0.15
C LYS A 216 -9.66 10.54 0.87
N PRO A 217 -9.98 9.26 0.60
CA PRO A 217 -9.67 8.17 1.52
C PRO A 217 -8.18 8.03 1.75
N VAL A 218 -7.80 7.73 2.99
CA VAL A 218 -6.45 7.36 3.39
C VAL A 218 -6.36 5.85 3.54
N SER A 219 -5.33 5.27 2.97
CA SER A 219 -5.11 3.82 2.94
C SER A 219 -3.73 3.42 3.46
N ILE A 220 -3.62 2.18 3.92
CA ILE A 220 -2.37 1.50 4.30
C ILE A 220 -2.44 0.04 3.84
N ALA A 221 -1.29 -0.57 3.54
CA ALA A 221 -1.18 -2.01 3.34
C ALA A 221 -0.49 -2.64 4.57
N ALA A 222 -1.20 -3.51 5.28
CA ALA A 222 -0.62 -4.34 6.33
C ALA A 222 0.11 -5.53 5.69
N PHE A 223 1.14 -5.98 6.37
CA PHE A 223 1.96 -7.11 5.97
C PHE A 223 1.85 -8.22 7.02
N TRP A 224 2.14 -9.47 6.68
CA TRP A 224 2.22 -10.56 7.64
C TRP A 224 3.09 -11.73 7.13
N ASN A 225 3.57 -12.53 8.08
CA ASN A 225 4.39 -13.70 7.81
C ASN A 225 3.96 -14.85 8.72
N SER A 226 3.56 -15.97 8.13
CA SER A 226 3.04 -17.14 8.86
C SER A 226 4.06 -17.80 9.80
N SER A 227 5.35 -17.56 9.58
CA SER A 227 6.41 -18.05 10.48
C SER A 227 6.61 -17.17 11.72
N LEU A 228 6.08 -15.94 11.72
CA LEU A 228 6.27 -14.94 12.78
C LEU A 228 5.00 -14.68 13.58
N SER A 229 3.82 -14.90 12.99
CA SER A 229 2.53 -14.64 13.63
C SER A 229 1.47 -15.67 13.23
N SER A 230 0.60 -15.97 14.19
CA SER A 230 -0.55 -16.88 14.03
C SER A 230 -1.76 -16.15 13.43
N PRO A 231 -2.77 -16.89 12.93
CA PRO A 231 -4.05 -16.32 12.49
C PRO A 231 -4.76 -15.50 13.58
N THR A 232 -4.64 -15.89 14.83
CA THR A 232 -5.25 -15.18 15.97
C THR A 232 -4.54 -13.86 16.26
N GLU A 233 -3.21 -13.82 16.18
CA GLU A 233 -2.44 -12.60 16.33
C GLU A 233 -2.73 -11.62 15.18
N LEU A 234 -2.83 -12.11 13.94
CA LEU A 234 -3.27 -11.28 12.83
C LEU A 234 -4.68 -10.74 13.03
N GLN A 235 -5.63 -11.56 13.49
CA GLN A 235 -7.00 -11.14 13.76
C GLN A 235 -7.04 -9.99 14.79
N HIS A 236 -6.33 -10.14 15.90
CA HIS A 236 -6.23 -9.11 16.93
C HIS A 236 -5.56 -7.83 16.41
N PHE A 237 -4.43 -7.97 15.72
CA PHE A 237 -3.72 -6.85 15.11
C PHE A 237 -4.63 -6.05 14.14
N MET A 238 -5.37 -6.73 13.28
CA MET A 238 -6.29 -6.08 12.33
C MET A 238 -7.46 -5.39 13.04
N ALA A 239 -7.95 -5.94 14.16
CA ALA A 239 -8.97 -5.30 14.98
C ALA A 239 -8.46 -3.99 15.62
N GLU A 240 -7.22 -3.99 16.11
CA GLU A 240 -6.59 -2.80 16.67
C GLU A 240 -6.23 -1.76 15.60
N LEU A 241 -5.71 -2.20 14.45
CA LEU A 241 -5.42 -1.32 13.30
C LEU A 241 -6.70 -0.63 12.79
N ALA A 242 -7.83 -1.33 12.80
CA ALA A 242 -9.13 -0.80 12.38
C ALA A 242 -9.69 0.32 13.30
N LYS A 243 -9.08 0.57 14.46
CA LYS A 243 -9.40 1.72 15.32
C LYS A 243 -8.74 3.01 14.85
N SER A 244 -7.88 2.95 13.83
CA SER A 244 -7.26 4.13 13.22
C SER A 244 -8.24 4.91 12.34
N HIS A 245 -7.85 6.12 11.95
CA HIS A 245 -8.65 7.01 11.10
C HIS A 245 -8.51 6.70 9.59
N LEU A 246 -8.24 5.44 9.25
CA LEU A 246 -8.11 4.96 7.88
C LEU A 246 -9.47 4.60 7.27
N GLN A 247 -9.64 4.88 5.97
CA GLN A 247 -10.82 4.46 5.21
C GLN A 247 -10.59 3.19 4.42
N ILE A 248 -9.33 2.82 4.15
CA ILE A 248 -8.99 1.61 3.42
C ILE A 248 -7.84 0.92 4.13
N ILE A 249 -8.03 -0.35 4.48
CA ILE A 249 -6.96 -1.22 4.96
C ILE A 249 -6.79 -2.33 3.93
N MET A 250 -5.56 -2.47 3.44
CA MET A 250 -5.15 -3.57 2.56
C MET A 250 -4.37 -4.61 3.35
N LEU A 251 -4.37 -5.85 2.88
CA LEU A 251 -3.51 -6.91 3.40
C LEU A 251 -2.72 -7.52 2.25
N GLN A 252 -1.40 -7.49 2.36
CA GLN A 252 -0.50 -8.21 1.45
C GLN A 252 -0.68 -9.71 1.65
N ASP A 253 -0.75 -10.47 0.57
CA ASP A 253 -1.04 -11.90 0.65
C ASP A 253 0.17 -12.77 1.02
N GLY A 254 1.38 -12.25 0.83
CA GLY A 254 2.62 -12.88 1.24
C GLY A 254 2.99 -14.16 0.48
N VAL A 255 2.24 -14.54 -0.56
CA VAL A 255 2.46 -15.81 -1.29
C VAL A 255 3.67 -15.72 -2.22
N GLY A 256 3.86 -14.60 -2.88
CA GLY A 256 5.01 -14.33 -3.75
C GLY A 256 6.32 -14.26 -2.98
N ALA A 257 6.29 -13.63 -1.81
CA ALA A 257 7.41 -13.53 -0.87
C ALA A 257 7.64 -14.79 -0.03
N LYS A 258 6.81 -15.84 -0.20
CA LYS A 258 6.87 -17.09 0.60
C LYS A 258 6.65 -16.90 2.11
N HIS A 259 6.00 -15.84 2.49
CA HIS A 259 5.56 -15.63 3.87
C HIS A 259 4.38 -16.52 4.23
N VAL A 260 3.62 -16.94 3.22
CA VAL A 260 2.40 -17.73 3.33
C VAL A 260 2.33 -18.75 2.19
N THR A 261 1.74 -19.91 2.47
CA THR A 261 1.37 -20.85 1.42
C THR A 261 -0.08 -20.64 0.95
N LEU A 262 -0.42 -21.08 -0.25
CA LEU A 262 -1.80 -21.00 -0.75
C LEU A 262 -2.80 -21.70 0.20
N ASP A 263 -2.41 -22.80 0.85
CA ASP A 263 -3.26 -23.54 1.79
C ASP A 263 -3.56 -22.72 3.05
N GLN A 264 -2.67 -21.85 3.47
CA GLN A 264 -2.83 -20.99 4.64
C GLN A 264 -3.61 -19.71 4.33
N LEU A 265 -3.55 -19.24 3.07
CA LEU A 265 -4.02 -17.93 2.65
C LEU A 265 -5.48 -17.66 3.06
N GLY A 266 -6.38 -18.62 2.81
CA GLY A 266 -7.79 -18.47 3.15
C GLY A 266 -8.04 -18.28 4.65
N THR A 267 -7.33 -19.01 5.50
CA THR A 267 -7.46 -18.92 6.97
C THR A 267 -7.02 -17.55 7.48
N TYR A 268 -5.91 -17.03 6.96
CA TYR A 268 -5.40 -15.73 7.39
C TYR A 268 -6.29 -14.57 6.92
N TYR A 269 -6.73 -14.58 5.67
CA TYR A 269 -7.68 -13.57 5.19
C TYR A 269 -9.01 -13.59 5.94
N GLN A 270 -9.51 -14.78 6.32
CA GLN A 270 -10.67 -14.89 7.19
C GLN A 270 -10.42 -14.28 8.57
N SER A 271 -9.25 -14.51 9.15
CA SER A 271 -8.85 -13.91 10.43
C SER A 271 -8.75 -12.39 10.35
N ALA A 272 -8.14 -11.88 9.31
CA ALA A 272 -8.07 -10.43 9.06
C ALA A 272 -9.47 -9.81 8.93
N GLN A 273 -10.37 -10.43 8.15
CA GLN A 273 -11.76 -9.98 8.01
C GLN A 273 -12.51 -9.97 9.33
N LYS A 274 -12.34 -11.02 10.16
CA LYS A 274 -12.95 -11.08 11.50
C LYS A 274 -12.45 -9.96 12.39
N GLY A 275 -11.15 -9.72 12.44
CA GLY A 275 -10.58 -8.61 13.19
C GLY A 275 -11.18 -7.27 12.78
N LEU A 276 -11.19 -6.97 11.48
CA LEU A 276 -11.68 -5.70 10.96
C LEU A 276 -13.18 -5.46 11.24
N PHE A 277 -14.04 -6.46 11.08
CA PHE A 277 -15.49 -6.24 10.99
C PHE A 277 -16.32 -6.93 12.08
N GLU A 278 -15.80 -7.95 12.76
CA GLU A 278 -16.52 -8.66 13.81
C GLU A 278 -16.05 -8.20 15.19
N GLU A 279 -14.74 -8.07 15.41
CA GLU A 279 -14.20 -7.54 16.67
C GLU A 279 -14.30 -6.01 16.72
N ASN A 280 -14.02 -5.32 15.61
CA ASN A 280 -14.23 -3.88 15.51
C ASN A 280 -15.48 -3.52 14.67
N LYS A 281 -16.66 -3.65 15.28
CA LYS A 281 -17.95 -3.33 14.63
C LYS A 281 -18.10 -1.86 14.21
N ASN A 282 -17.25 -0.97 14.69
CA ASN A 282 -17.25 0.45 14.37
C ASN A 282 -16.49 0.77 13.07
N TYR A 283 -15.62 -0.12 12.61
CA TYR A 283 -14.92 0.08 11.34
C TYR A 283 -15.92 0.05 10.18
N LYS A 284 -15.93 1.13 9.39
CA LYS A 284 -16.82 1.32 8.22
C LYS A 284 -16.02 1.46 6.94
N GLY A 285 -14.70 1.33 7.02
CA GLY A 285 -13.81 1.42 5.87
C GLY A 285 -13.87 0.17 4.98
N ALA A 286 -13.09 0.22 3.91
CA ALA A 286 -12.95 -0.87 2.95
C ALA A 286 -11.80 -1.80 3.33
N PHE A 287 -11.96 -3.07 3.01
CA PHE A 287 -10.90 -4.07 3.05
C PHE A 287 -10.54 -4.47 1.62
N TRP A 288 -9.29 -4.26 1.22
CA TRP A 288 -8.76 -4.66 -0.08
C TRP A 288 -7.69 -5.74 0.09
N THR A 289 -7.53 -6.58 -0.92
CA THR A 289 -6.35 -7.45 -0.98
C THR A 289 -5.23 -6.77 -1.75
N ASP A 290 -3.99 -7.06 -1.37
CA ASP A 290 -2.77 -6.69 -2.08
C ASP A 290 -2.06 -7.98 -2.50
N LEU A 291 -2.37 -8.41 -3.71
CA LEU A 291 -1.98 -9.69 -4.27
C LEU A 291 -0.59 -9.61 -4.90
N GLU A 292 0.34 -10.43 -4.44
CA GLU A 292 1.70 -10.52 -4.98
C GLU A 292 1.73 -11.30 -6.29
N THR A 293 1.88 -10.57 -7.41
CA THR A 293 1.97 -11.15 -8.75
C THR A 293 3.38 -11.62 -9.14
N PHE A 294 4.36 -11.37 -8.28
CA PHE A 294 5.73 -11.83 -8.42
C PHE A 294 5.97 -13.19 -7.75
N TYR A 295 7.10 -13.80 -8.08
CA TYR A 295 7.64 -15.00 -7.42
C TYR A 295 9.06 -14.74 -6.95
N SER A 296 9.34 -15.06 -5.69
CA SER A 296 10.68 -15.08 -5.12
C SER A 296 11.13 -16.53 -4.86
N PRO A 297 12.24 -17.00 -5.42
CA PRO A 297 12.78 -18.33 -5.13
C PRO A 297 13.18 -18.52 -3.65
N THR A 298 13.62 -17.44 -3.00
CA THR A 298 14.20 -17.46 -1.66
C THR A 298 13.34 -16.71 -0.62
N GLY A 299 12.31 -15.97 -1.04
CA GLY A 299 11.61 -14.99 -0.22
C GLY A 299 12.20 -13.57 -0.36
N GLU A 300 13.33 -13.43 -1.05
CA GLU A 300 14.06 -12.19 -1.23
C GLU A 300 14.24 -11.86 -2.72
N TYR A 301 14.70 -10.64 -3.01
CA TYR A 301 15.06 -10.22 -4.37
C TYR A 301 16.20 -11.13 -4.95
N PRO A 302 16.21 -11.45 -6.24
CA PRO A 302 15.36 -10.89 -7.29
C PRO A 302 13.99 -11.58 -7.40
N PHE A 303 12.98 -10.77 -7.76
CA PHE A 303 11.64 -11.25 -8.04
C PHE A 303 11.44 -11.46 -9.55
N THR A 304 10.56 -12.37 -9.91
CA THR A 304 10.15 -12.63 -11.29
C THR A 304 8.63 -12.78 -11.36
N PRO A 305 8.00 -12.53 -12.51
CA PRO A 305 6.56 -12.73 -12.66
C PRO A 305 6.13 -14.15 -12.27
N ALA A 306 5.03 -14.24 -11.53
CA ALA A 306 4.43 -15.51 -11.12
C ALA A 306 3.79 -16.25 -12.30
N SER A 307 3.47 -17.55 -12.09
CA SER A 307 2.58 -18.26 -12.99
C SER A 307 1.14 -17.77 -12.86
N PHE A 308 0.38 -17.74 -13.96
CA PHE A 308 -1.02 -17.40 -13.91
C PHE A 308 -1.85 -18.37 -13.05
N ASP A 309 -1.47 -19.65 -13.03
CA ASP A 309 -2.12 -20.66 -12.19
C ASP A 309 -2.11 -20.24 -10.72
N ARG A 310 -0.95 -19.80 -10.19
CA ARG A 310 -0.86 -19.30 -8.82
C ARG A 310 -1.69 -18.04 -8.62
N VAL A 311 -1.55 -17.04 -9.48
CA VAL A 311 -2.29 -15.75 -9.39
C VAL A 311 -3.81 -15.98 -9.41
N SER A 312 -4.29 -16.92 -10.23
CA SER A 312 -5.72 -17.25 -10.31
C SER A 312 -6.25 -17.92 -9.04
N GLN A 313 -5.44 -18.74 -8.36
CA GLN A 313 -5.79 -19.35 -7.08
C GLN A 313 -5.83 -18.30 -5.94
N GLN A 314 -4.83 -17.42 -5.87
CA GLN A 314 -4.84 -16.29 -4.92
C GLN A 314 -6.11 -15.46 -5.09
N LEU A 315 -6.41 -15.00 -6.31
CA LEU A 315 -7.63 -14.24 -6.61
C LEU A 315 -8.91 -14.97 -6.19
N ALA A 316 -8.99 -16.28 -6.46
CA ALA A 316 -10.17 -17.07 -6.09
C ALA A 316 -10.37 -17.13 -4.58
N ILE A 317 -9.29 -17.32 -3.80
CA ILE A 317 -9.33 -17.39 -2.33
C ILE A 317 -9.72 -16.03 -1.74
N GLU A 318 -9.02 -14.97 -2.13
CA GLU A 318 -9.17 -13.65 -1.53
C GLU A 318 -10.50 -12.99 -1.87
N THR A 319 -10.90 -13.07 -3.15
CA THR A 319 -12.15 -12.48 -3.59
C THR A 319 -13.39 -13.30 -3.20
N ALA A 320 -13.23 -14.52 -2.69
CA ALA A 320 -14.34 -15.28 -2.10
C ALA A 320 -14.82 -14.68 -0.77
N LEU A 321 -13.98 -13.92 -0.06
CA LEU A 321 -14.37 -13.33 1.23
C LEU A 321 -15.36 -12.18 1.02
N PRO A 322 -16.49 -12.15 1.75
CA PRO A 322 -17.57 -11.20 1.49
C PRO A 322 -17.19 -9.73 1.73
N LYS A 323 -16.21 -9.45 2.58
CA LYS A 323 -15.80 -8.09 2.94
C LYS A 323 -14.61 -7.56 2.13
N VAL A 324 -13.91 -8.41 1.37
CA VAL A 324 -12.91 -7.94 0.40
C VAL A 324 -13.64 -7.24 -0.74
N SER A 325 -13.43 -5.95 -0.90
CA SER A 325 -14.16 -5.11 -1.86
C SER A 325 -13.37 -4.79 -3.13
N LYS A 326 -12.06 -4.98 -3.11
CA LYS A 326 -11.17 -4.73 -4.26
C LYS A 326 -9.95 -5.63 -4.19
N ALA A 327 -9.49 -6.11 -5.36
CA ALA A 327 -8.20 -6.79 -5.50
C ALA A 327 -7.19 -5.86 -6.22
N VAL A 328 -6.06 -5.62 -5.55
CA VAL A 328 -4.94 -4.82 -6.03
C VAL A 328 -3.76 -5.74 -6.25
N SER A 329 -2.91 -5.52 -7.24
CA SER A 329 -1.69 -6.31 -7.47
C SER A 329 -0.43 -5.56 -7.06
N PHE A 330 0.53 -6.27 -6.52
CA PHE A 330 1.90 -5.81 -6.36
C PHE A 330 2.83 -6.68 -7.24
N GLN A 331 3.33 -6.14 -8.39
CA GLN A 331 2.82 -4.95 -9.09
C GLN A 331 2.75 -5.24 -10.60
N TYR A 332 1.78 -4.65 -11.27
CA TYR A 332 1.54 -4.86 -12.71
C TYR A 332 2.77 -4.53 -13.57
N TYR A 333 3.49 -3.44 -13.28
CA TYR A 333 4.62 -2.99 -14.10
C TYR A 333 5.67 -4.07 -14.28
N ASP A 334 6.15 -4.67 -13.21
CA ASP A 334 7.22 -5.67 -13.28
C ASP A 334 6.72 -7.01 -13.80
N ASP A 335 5.46 -7.38 -13.49
CA ASP A 335 4.97 -8.73 -13.65
C ASP A 335 4.07 -8.94 -14.87
N MET A 336 3.47 -7.89 -15.43
CA MET A 336 2.52 -8.00 -16.54
C MET A 336 2.66 -6.95 -17.65
N SER A 337 3.41 -5.85 -17.45
CA SER A 337 3.52 -4.80 -18.47
C SER A 337 4.40 -5.21 -19.64
N THR A 338 4.06 -4.74 -20.84
CA THR A 338 4.96 -4.86 -22.01
C THR A 338 6.23 -4.02 -21.85
N LEU A 339 6.23 -3.07 -20.91
CA LEU A 339 7.38 -2.23 -20.56
C LEU A 339 8.24 -2.85 -19.44
N SER A 340 7.86 -4.04 -18.94
CA SER A 340 8.57 -4.74 -17.87
C SER A 340 10.01 -5.11 -18.27
N PRO A 341 10.96 -5.08 -17.31
CA PRO A 341 12.29 -5.64 -17.52
C PRO A 341 12.26 -7.17 -17.73
N HIS A 342 11.21 -7.87 -17.26
CA HIS A 342 11.00 -9.33 -17.37
C HIS A 342 10.25 -9.76 -18.63
N LYS A 343 10.35 -9.01 -19.70
CA LYS A 343 9.63 -9.10 -21.00
C LYS A 343 8.83 -10.38 -21.26
N ALA A 344 9.48 -11.52 -21.45
CA ALA A 344 8.81 -12.77 -21.85
C ALA A 344 7.90 -13.33 -20.74
N GLN A 345 8.34 -13.28 -19.48
CA GLN A 345 7.57 -13.80 -18.35
C GLN A 345 6.38 -12.89 -18.05
N ALA A 346 6.58 -11.57 -18.05
CA ALA A 346 5.53 -10.59 -17.86
C ALA A 346 4.47 -10.69 -18.98
N GLN A 347 4.88 -10.85 -20.22
CA GLN A 347 3.97 -11.06 -21.33
C GLN A 347 3.18 -12.37 -21.18
N ALA A 348 3.83 -13.45 -20.76
CA ALA A 348 3.15 -14.75 -20.55
C ALA A 348 2.05 -14.64 -19.47
N LEU A 349 2.36 -14.01 -18.33
CA LEU A 349 1.37 -13.78 -17.26
C LEU A 349 0.24 -12.88 -17.75
N ARG A 350 0.56 -11.77 -18.42
CA ARG A 350 -0.42 -10.82 -18.97
C ARG A 350 -1.40 -11.49 -19.94
N GLU A 351 -0.90 -12.24 -20.91
CA GLU A 351 -1.75 -12.88 -21.91
C GLU A 351 -2.64 -13.98 -21.31
N ALA A 352 -2.11 -14.77 -20.37
CA ALA A 352 -2.89 -15.75 -19.63
C ALA A 352 -4.00 -15.08 -18.79
N TYR A 353 -3.67 -14.03 -18.06
CA TYR A 353 -4.64 -13.26 -17.29
C TYR A 353 -5.71 -12.62 -18.20
N LYS A 354 -5.32 -11.98 -19.30
CA LYS A 354 -6.24 -11.35 -20.28
C LYS A 354 -7.21 -12.37 -20.88
N LYS A 355 -6.72 -13.56 -21.25
CA LYS A 355 -7.55 -14.64 -21.75
C LYS A 355 -8.60 -15.09 -20.72
N TRP A 356 -8.18 -15.30 -19.48
CA TRP A 356 -9.05 -15.67 -18.37
C TRP A 356 -10.10 -14.57 -18.07
N LEU A 357 -9.69 -13.30 -17.99
CA LEU A 357 -10.56 -12.18 -17.75
C LEU A 357 -11.67 -12.07 -18.81
N ASN A 358 -11.31 -12.24 -20.10
CA ASN A 358 -12.26 -12.22 -21.19
C ASN A 358 -13.29 -13.37 -21.14
N GLN A 359 -12.91 -14.53 -20.58
CA GLN A 359 -13.84 -15.64 -20.38
C GLN A 359 -14.80 -15.37 -19.22
N LYS A 360 -14.28 -14.84 -18.09
CA LYS A 360 -15.09 -14.50 -16.91
C LYS A 360 -16.15 -13.43 -17.16
N THR A 361 -15.87 -12.50 -18.03
CA THR A 361 -16.77 -11.35 -18.30
C THR A 361 -17.77 -11.60 -19.43
N LYS A 362 -17.77 -12.79 -20.01
CA LYS A 362 -18.78 -13.26 -20.98
C LYS A 362 -19.88 -14.13 -20.33
N GLN A 363 -19.68 -14.53 -19.07
CA GLN A 363 -20.66 -15.22 -18.23
C GLN A 363 -21.45 -14.23 -17.38
#